data_42c6e00e5bd1c6ee50fb43c30d15524c
#
_entry.id   42c6e00e5bd1c6ee50fb43c30d15524c
#
_cell.length_a   1.000
_cell.length_b   1.000
_cell.length_c   1.000
_cell.angle_alpha   90.00
_cell.angle_beta   90.00
_cell.angle_gamma   90.00
#
_symmetry.space_group_name_H-M   'P 1'
#
loop_
_entity.id
_entity.type
_entity.pdbx_description
1 polymer ?
#
loop_
_entity_poly.entity_id
_entity_poly.type
_entity_poly.pdbx_seq_one_letter_code
_entity_poly.pdbx_strand_id
1 'polypeptide(L)'
;MNDWLSHHGVKGQKWGVRRYQNPDGTHTPLGRARDRARGRKRYSSNDRVFISGKVSYDKPLDENLKAEVDKIIASNAQILIGDAPGADTRIQEYLAEKGYLNVTVFTTDDKVRNNVGDWTVRQIDGSDYEDERSIRRQKDIAMTRESTRGLAIIPEDDRPDSATSLNVERLKDSGLTVRKYDYKQKKWI
;
A
#
# COMPACT_ATOMS: atom_id res chain seq x y z
N MET A 1 22.47 -25.81 41.02
CA MET A 1 21.37 -24.86 40.79
C MET A 1 20.64 -25.35 39.54
N ASN A 2 19.48 -25.95 39.74
CA ASN A 2 18.69 -26.47 38.62
C ASN A 2 17.76 -25.36 38.10
N ASP A 3 18.10 -24.88 36.93
CA ASP A 3 17.27 -23.92 36.22
C ASP A 3 16.05 -24.65 35.62
N TRP A 4 14.90 -24.56 36.27
CA TRP A 4 13.65 -25.08 35.77
C TRP A 4 13.14 -24.14 34.69
N LEU A 5 13.42 -24.44 33.44
CA LEU A 5 12.71 -23.86 32.31
C LEU A 5 11.24 -24.31 32.36
N SER A 6 10.39 -23.47 32.92
CA SER A 6 8.95 -23.71 32.91
C SER A 6 8.40 -23.55 31.50
N HIS A 7 8.27 -24.66 30.78
CA HIS A 7 7.56 -24.68 29.50
C HIS A 7 6.06 -24.67 29.73
N HIS A 8 5.43 -23.56 29.48
CA HIS A 8 3.96 -23.47 29.47
C HIS A 8 3.39 -24.18 28.24
N GLY A 9 3.25 -25.51 28.35
CA GLY A 9 2.61 -26.33 27.31
C GLY A 9 1.09 -26.13 27.32
N VAL A 10 0.49 -26.06 26.15
CA VAL A 10 -0.98 -26.05 26.02
C VAL A 10 -1.51 -27.45 26.39
N LYS A 11 -2.42 -27.53 27.38
CA LYS A 11 -3.02 -28.79 27.88
C LYS A 11 -3.56 -29.62 26.69
N GLY A 12 -3.10 -30.89 26.56
CA GLY A 12 -3.54 -31.79 25.48
C GLY A 12 -2.65 -31.84 24.23
N GLN A 13 -1.53 -31.13 24.19
CA GLN A 13 -0.59 -31.17 23.06
C GLN A 13 0.54 -32.17 23.33
N LYS A 14 0.70 -33.16 22.43
CA LYS A 14 1.86 -34.08 22.49
C LYS A 14 3.15 -33.31 22.18
N TRP A 15 4.20 -33.58 22.94
CA TRP A 15 5.54 -33.06 22.69
C TRP A 15 5.98 -33.36 21.26
N GLY A 16 6.52 -32.36 20.56
CA GLY A 16 7.03 -32.50 19.18
C GLY A 16 5.98 -32.27 18.08
N VAL A 17 4.68 -32.13 18.40
CA VAL A 17 3.66 -31.83 17.39
C VAL A 17 3.34 -30.34 17.37
N ARG A 18 3.73 -29.67 16.31
CA ARG A 18 3.35 -28.26 16.09
C ARG A 18 1.90 -28.20 15.64
N ARG A 19 1.03 -27.60 16.46
CA ARG A 19 -0.42 -27.50 16.19
C ARG A 19 -0.75 -26.85 14.84
N TYR A 20 0.08 -25.95 14.37
CA TYR A 20 -0.15 -25.09 13.20
C TYR A 20 0.83 -25.29 12.05
N GLN A 21 1.93 -26.02 12.30
CA GLN A 21 2.96 -26.30 11.30
C GLN A 21 3.33 -27.76 11.28
N ASN A 22 3.54 -28.33 10.10
CA ASN A 22 4.13 -29.65 9.88
C ASN A 22 5.64 -29.62 10.17
N PRO A 23 6.31 -30.78 10.32
CA PRO A 23 7.75 -30.86 10.51
C PRO A 23 8.56 -30.21 9.37
N ASP A 24 8.02 -30.20 8.15
CA ASP A 24 8.60 -29.59 6.96
C ASP A 24 8.43 -28.06 6.89
N GLY A 25 7.82 -27.44 7.92
CA GLY A 25 7.56 -25.99 7.97
C GLY A 25 6.27 -25.56 7.28
N THR A 26 5.57 -26.43 6.56
CA THR A 26 4.28 -26.14 5.96
C THR A 26 3.16 -26.03 7.02
N HIS A 27 2.10 -25.30 6.69
CA HIS A 27 0.99 -25.12 7.64
C HIS A 27 0.05 -26.32 7.64
N THR A 28 -0.28 -26.83 8.82
CA THR A 28 -1.38 -27.82 8.98
C THR A 28 -2.70 -27.24 8.49
N PRO A 29 -3.74 -28.08 8.24
CA PRO A 29 -5.08 -27.55 7.93
C PRO A 29 -5.59 -26.55 8.97
N LEU A 30 -5.28 -26.78 10.25
CA LEU A 30 -5.62 -25.89 11.36
C LEU A 30 -4.74 -24.59 11.32
N GLY A 31 -3.48 -24.69 10.92
CA GLY A 31 -2.61 -23.54 10.67
C GLY A 31 -3.15 -22.68 9.54
N ARG A 32 -3.53 -23.29 8.43
CA ARG A 32 -4.17 -22.59 7.28
C ARG A 32 -5.51 -21.95 7.65
N ALA A 33 -6.33 -22.65 8.47
CA ALA A 33 -7.60 -22.11 8.96
C ALA A 33 -7.36 -20.91 9.91
N ARG A 34 -6.39 -21.00 10.81
CA ARG A 34 -5.98 -19.90 11.70
C ARG A 34 -5.46 -18.69 10.91
N ASP A 35 -4.66 -18.93 9.86
CA ASP A 35 -4.14 -17.85 9.02
C ASP A 35 -5.25 -17.18 8.21
N ARG A 36 -6.24 -17.97 7.77
CA ARG A 36 -7.48 -17.45 7.17
C ARG A 36 -8.34 -16.68 8.17
N ALA A 37 -8.52 -17.18 9.39
CA ALA A 37 -9.33 -16.57 10.45
C ALA A 37 -8.66 -15.35 11.07
N ARG A 38 -7.32 -15.34 11.16
CA ARG A 38 -6.56 -14.14 11.52
C ARG A 38 -6.62 -13.10 10.43
N GLY A 39 -7.20 -13.44 9.27
CA GLY A 39 -7.12 -12.72 8.03
C GLY A 39 -5.77 -12.04 8.03
N ARG A 40 -4.76 -12.51 7.32
CA ARG A 40 -3.49 -11.79 7.26
C ARG A 40 -3.88 -10.33 7.17
N LYS A 41 -3.66 -9.56 8.25
CA LYS A 41 -3.84 -8.12 8.16
C LYS A 41 -2.96 -7.73 7.00
N ARG A 42 -3.58 -7.50 5.86
CA ARG A 42 -2.85 -7.20 4.61
C ARG A 42 -1.98 -5.98 4.82
N TYR A 43 -2.42 -5.11 5.70
CA TYR A 43 -1.75 -3.90 6.14
C TYR A 43 -1.61 -3.87 7.66
N SER A 44 -0.60 -3.16 8.14
CA SER A 44 -0.32 -2.90 9.56
C SER A 44 -0.10 -1.41 9.79
N SER A 45 -0.16 -0.96 11.03
CA SER A 45 0.13 0.43 11.39
C SER A 45 1.58 0.86 11.10
N ASN A 46 2.48 -0.10 10.87
CA ASN A 46 3.86 0.19 10.48
C ASN A 46 4.03 0.30 8.95
N ASP A 47 2.99 0.00 8.20
CA ASP A 47 3.07 0.12 6.74
C ASP A 47 2.94 1.58 6.30
N ARG A 48 3.71 1.93 5.28
CA ARG A 48 3.57 3.14 4.48
C ARG A 48 3.20 2.71 3.08
N VAL A 49 1.96 3.01 2.69
CA VAL A 49 1.38 2.54 1.42
C VAL A 49 1.46 3.66 0.39
N PHE A 50 2.32 3.49 -0.61
CA PHE A 50 2.32 4.39 -1.75
C PHE A 50 1.15 4.04 -2.69
N ILE A 51 0.19 4.95 -2.82
CA ILE A 51 -0.92 4.82 -3.76
C ILE A 51 -0.61 5.64 -4.99
N SER A 52 -0.57 4.99 -6.15
CA SER A 52 -0.38 5.64 -7.44
C SER A 52 -1.44 5.21 -8.44
N GLY A 53 -1.78 6.11 -9.36
CA GLY A 53 -2.78 5.77 -10.37
C GLY A 53 -2.75 6.70 -11.58
N LYS A 54 -3.60 6.39 -12.54
CA LYS A 54 -3.68 7.15 -13.79
C LYS A 54 -4.33 8.52 -13.59
N VAL A 55 -3.75 9.52 -14.19
CA VAL A 55 -4.34 10.86 -14.29
C VAL A 55 -5.70 10.84 -15.01
N SER A 56 -5.89 9.89 -15.94
CA SER A 56 -7.15 9.71 -16.66
C SER A 56 -8.24 8.98 -15.87
N TYR A 57 -7.96 8.57 -14.63
CA TYR A 57 -8.98 7.98 -13.75
C TYR A 57 -9.81 9.08 -13.09
N ASP A 58 -10.95 9.41 -13.69
CA ASP A 58 -11.82 10.53 -13.32
C ASP A 58 -13.12 10.11 -12.60
N LYS A 59 -13.34 8.80 -12.44
CA LYS A 59 -14.56 8.24 -11.86
C LYS A 59 -14.45 8.08 -10.34
N PRO A 60 -15.58 8.11 -9.61
CA PRO A 60 -15.60 7.69 -8.21
C PRO A 60 -15.02 6.28 -8.04
N LEU A 61 -14.41 6.02 -6.88
CA LEU A 61 -13.90 4.70 -6.55
C LEU A 61 -15.05 3.68 -6.56
N ASP A 62 -14.83 2.55 -7.22
CA ASP A 62 -15.76 1.42 -7.12
C ASP A 62 -15.59 0.66 -5.79
N GLU A 63 -16.57 -0.22 -5.48
CA GLU A 63 -16.63 -0.91 -4.19
C GLU A 63 -15.41 -1.81 -3.92
N ASN A 64 -14.78 -2.39 -4.96
CA ASN A 64 -13.59 -3.22 -4.77
C ASN A 64 -12.40 -2.39 -4.33
N LEU A 65 -12.23 -1.21 -4.94
CA LEU A 65 -11.15 -0.28 -4.61
C LEU A 65 -11.39 0.38 -3.25
N LYS A 66 -12.62 0.82 -2.96
CA LYS A 66 -13.02 1.32 -1.64
C LYS A 66 -12.72 0.29 -0.55
N ALA A 67 -13.14 -0.97 -0.74
CA ALA A 67 -12.89 -2.04 0.22
C ALA A 67 -11.39 -2.28 0.48
N GLU A 68 -10.52 -2.03 -0.48
CA GLU A 68 -9.08 -2.13 -0.26
C GLU A 68 -8.53 -0.92 0.50
N VAL A 69 -8.97 0.28 0.15
CA VAL A 69 -8.60 1.50 0.89
C VAL A 69 -9.10 1.43 2.34
N ASP A 70 -10.32 0.91 2.57
CA ASP A 70 -10.85 0.69 3.92
C ASP A 70 -9.98 -0.25 4.77
N LYS A 71 -9.32 -1.26 4.15
CA LYS A 71 -8.37 -2.12 4.87
C LYS A 71 -7.11 -1.37 5.29
N ILE A 72 -6.64 -0.43 4.45
CA ILE A 72 -5.50 0.44 4.78
C ILE A 72 -5.89 1.33 5.96
N ILE A 73 -7.04 1.99 5.88
CA ILE A 73 -7.61 2.84 6.94
C ILE A 73 -7.75 2.05 8.26
N ALA A 74 -8.39 0.87 8.21
CA ALA A 74 -8.61 0.02 9.39
C ALA A 74 -7.32 -0.48 10.04
N SER A 75 -6.21 -0.53 9.31
CA SER A 75 -4.91 -0.89 9.84
C SER A 75 -4.14 0.29 10.44
N ASN A 76 -4.63 1.53 10.23
CA ASN A 76 -3.95 2.78 10.55
C ASN A 76 -2.59 2.94 9.83
N ALA A 77 -2.43 2.33 8.65
CA ALA A 77 -1.22 2.46 7.83
C ALA A 77 -1.10 3.86 7.24
N GLN A 78 0.09 4.44 7.22
CA GLN A 78 0.31 5.73 6.58
C GLN A 78 0.09 5.62 5.06
N ILE A 79 -0.60 6.58 4.47
CA ILE A 79 -0.77 6.69 3.03
C ILE A 79 0.16 7.77 2.48
N LEU A 80 0.95 7.41 1.48
CA LEU A 80 1.78 8.32 0.70
C LEU A 80 1.12 8.48 -0.66
N ILE A 81 0.75 9.69 -1.03
CA ILE A 81 -0.01 9.97 -2.25
C ILE A 81 0.49 11.24 -2.92
N GLY A 82 0.40 11.28 -4.25
CA GLY A 82 0.71 12.47 -5.02
C GLY A 82 -0.44 13.49 -5.01
N ASP A 83 -0.18 14.62 -5.64
CA ASP A 83 -1.10 15.72 -5.80
C ASP A 83 -1.67 15.84 -7.23
N ALA A 84 -1.48 14.80 -8.06
CA ALA A 84 -1.93 14.82 -9.45
C ALA A 84 -3.48 14.73 -9.55
N PRO A 85 -4.06 15.25 -10.64
CA PRO A 85 -5.46 14.98 -10.94
C PRO A 85 -5.69 13.49 -11.23
N GLY A 86 -6.95 13.07 -11.28
CA GLY A 86 -7.33 11.69 -11.55
C GLY A 86 -7.30 10.80 -10.31
N ALA A 87 -6.58 9.67 -10.36
CA ALA A 87 -6.60 8.69 -9.27
C ALA A 87 -6.20 9.27 -7.92
N ASP A 88 -5.15 10.11 -7.87
CA ASP A 88 -4.70 10.72 -6.62
C ASP A 88 -5.82 11.56 -6.00
N THR A 89 -6.47 12.42 -6.80
CA THR A 89 -7.61 13.23 -6.33
C THR A 89 -8.76 12.36 -5.83
N ARG A 90 -9.15 11.32 -6.58
CA ARG A 90 -10.28 10.45 -6.20
C ARG A 90 -10.01 9.67 -4.91
N ILE A 91 -8.78 9.22 -4.70
CA ILE A 91 -8.38 8.59 -3.44
C ILE A 91 -8.40 9.61 -2.30
N GLN A 92 -7.87 10.82 -2.52
CA GLN A 92 -7.90 11.89 -1.53
C GLN A 92 -9.33 12.26 -1.11
N GLU A 93 -10.25 12.40 -2.07
CA GLU A 93 -11.68 12.64 -1.79
C GLU A 93 -12.26 11.57 -0.87
N TYR A 94 -12.01 10.29 -1.17
CA TYR A 94 -12.50 9.19 -0.36
C TYR A 94 -11.88 9.15 1.03
N LEU A 95 -10.59 9.42 1.16
CA LEU A 95 -9.90 9.50 2.46
C LEU A 95 -10.44 10.65 3.31
N ALA A 96 -10.72 11.80 2.71
CA ALA A 96 -11.32 12.95 3.37
C ALA A 96 -12.76 12.65 3.83
N GLU A 97 -13.58 12.01 2.98
CA GLU A 97 -14.91 11.53 3.35
C GLU A 97 -14.89 10.59 4.57
N LYS A 98 -13.85 9.74 4.68
CA LYS A 98 -13.64 8.84 5.83
C LYS A 98 -13.03 9.53 7.04
N GLY A 99 -12.64 10.79 6.95
CA GLY A 99 -11.95 11.50 8.03
C GLY A 99 -10.58 10.90 8.36
N TYR A 100 -9.92 10.27 7.39
CA TYR A 100 -8.64 9.62 7.62
C TYR A 100 -7.49 10.62 7.66
N LEU A 101 -6.72 10.65 8.77
CA LEU A 101 -5.70 11.67 9.01
C LEU A 101 -4.26 11.22 8.71
N ASN A 102 -3.98 9.90 8.67
CA ASN A 102 -2.62 9.39 8.49
C ASN A 102 -2.21 9.37 7.01
N VAL A 103 -2.17 10.54 6.39
CA VAL A 103 -1.87 10.75 4.96
C VAL A 103 -0.77 11.80 4.83
N THR A 104 0.12 11.59 3.86
CA THR A 104 1.11 12.60 3.42
C THR A 104 0.97 12.80 1.92
N VAL A 105 0.75 14.04 1.52
CA VAL A 105 0.65 14.44 0.11
C VAL A 105 2.01 14.92 -0.37
N PHE A 106 2.50 14.35 -1.46
CA PHE A 106 3.79 14.70 -2.06
C PHE A 106 3.58 15.58 -3.29
N THR A 107 4.36 16.64 -3.37
CA THR A 107 4.40 17.56 -4.51
C THR A 107 5.81 17.93 -4.90
N THR A 108 6.02 18.30 -6.15
CA THR A 108 7.24 18.97 -6.64
C THR A 108 6.99 20.41 -7.00
N ASP A 109 5.73 20.83 -6.98
CA ASP A 109 5.32 22.20 -7.34
C ASP A 109 5.40 23.11 -6.09
N ASP A 110 5.67 24.39 -6.27
CA ASP A 110 5.70 25.37 -5.16
C ASP A 110 4.37 25.43 -4.41
N LYS A 111 3.29 25.19 -5.12
CA LYS A 111 1.95 25.10 -4.56
C LYS A 111 1.37 23.71 -4.86
N VAL A 112 0.97 22.99 -3.81
CA VAL A 112 0.28 21.72 -3.96
C VAL A 112 -0.98 21.88 -4.82
N ARG A 113 -1.15 21.02 -5.82
CA ARG A 113 -2.29 21.06 -6.75
C ARG A 113 -3.57 20.53 -6.12
N ASN A 114 -3.46 19.44 -5.37
CA ASN A 114 -4.57 18.79 -4.66
C ASN A 114 -4.12 18.37 -3.26
N ASN A 115 -4.86 18.84 -2.25
CA ASN A 115 -4.76 18.39 -0.85
C ASN A 115 -6.14 18.47 -0.22
N VAL A 116 -7.01 17.52 -0.57
CA VAL A 116 -8.46 17.57 -0.27
C VAL A 116 -8.76 17.52 1.22
N GLY A 117 -7.94 16.78 1.98
CA GLY A 117 -8.14 16.59 3.43
C GLY A 117 -7.23 17.46 4.29
N ASP A 118 -6.58 18.47 3.73
CA ASP A 118 -5.66 19.38 4.43
C ASP A 118 -4.57 18.63 5.22
N TRP A 119 -4.04 17.57 4.63
CA TRP A 119 -2.99 16.74 5.24
C TRP A 119 -1.60 17.39 5.14
N THR A 120 -0.64 16.79 5.83
CA THR A 120 0.78 17.17 5.73
C THR A 120 1.23 17.09 4.27
N VAL A 121 1.77 18.20 3.77
CA VAL A 121 2.40 18.28 2.44
C VAL A 121 3.89 18.10 2.57
N ARG A 122 4.46 17.23 1.74
CA ARG A 122 5.89 17.07 1.59
C ARG A 122 6.32 17.56 0.21
N GLN A 123 7.00 18.66 0.19
CA GLN A 123 7.59 19.20 -1.02
C GLN A 123 8.92 18.50 -1.32
N ILE A 124 9.10 18.08 -2.56
CA ILE A 124 10.29 17.40 -3.05
C ILE A 124 10.97 18.34 -4.05
N ASP A 125 12.24 18.60 -3.81
CA ASP A 125 13.04 19.42 -4.72
C ASP A 125 13.26 18.68 -6.04
N GLY A 126 12.93 19.34 -7.12
CA GLY A 126 13.13 18.88 -8.49
C GLY A 126 14.03 19.83 -9.30
N SER A 127 14.68 20.80 -8.65
CA SER A 127 15.46 21.85 -9.30
C SER A 127 16.66 21.37 -10.14
N ASP A 128 17.14 20.15 -9.88
CA ASP A 128 18.22 19.53 -10.66
C ASP A 128 17.77 19.05 -12.06
N TYR A 129 16.48 19.17 -12.39
CA TYR A 129 15.89 18.68 -13.64
C TYR A 129 15.25 19.82 -14.42
N GLU A 130 15.46 19.82 -15.74
CA GLU A 130 14.95 20.88 -16.62
C GLU A 130 13.54 20.55 -17.16
N ASP A 131 13.23 19.27 -17.41
CA ASP A 131 11.96 18.88 -17.98
C ASP A 131 10.92 18.55 -16.88
N GLU A 132 9.71 19.02 -17.09
CA GLU A 132 8.57 18.90 -16.16
C GLU A 132 8.27 17.45 -15.78
N ARG A 133 8.47 16.49 -16.70
CA ARG A 133 8.24 15.07 -16.45
C ARG A 133 9.27 14.51 -15.47
N SER A 134 10.51 14.89 -15.60
CA SER A 134 11.60 14.48 -14.70
C SER A 134 11.44 15.12 -13.33
N ILE A 135 11.07 16.40 -13.27
CA ILE A 135 10.74 17.11 -12.03
C ILE A 135 9.64 16.34 -11.29
N ARG A 136 8.49 16.12 -11.92
CA ARG A 136 7.35 15.43 -11.30
C ARG A 136 7.67 13.99 -10.86
N ARG A 137 8.62 13.33 -11.53
CA ARG A 137 9.08 11.98 -11.17
C ARG A 137 9.80 11.95 -9.83
N GLN A 138 10.39 13.05 -9.37
CA GLN A 138 11.14 13.07 -8.12
C GLN A 138 10.26 12.77 -6.91
N LYS A 139 9.03 13.26 -6.88
CA LYS A 139 8.08 12.90 -5.81
C LYS A 139 7.75 11.41 -5.81
N ASP A 140 7.60 10.79 -6.99
CA ASP A 140 7.31 9.37 -7.12
C ASP A 140 8.49 8.52 -6.62
N ILE A 141 9.72 8.93 -6.90
CA ILE A 141 10.94 8.31 -6.38
C ILE A 141 11.00 8.44 -4.86
N ALA A 142 10.71 9.62 -4.32
CA ALA A 142 10.69 9.85 -2.87
C ALA A 142 9.63 8.97 -2.19
N MET A 143 8.40 8.92 -2.72
CA MET A 143 7.35 8.04 -2.20
C MET A 143 7.74 6.56 -2.26
N THR A 144 8.39 6.11 -3.35
CA THR A 144 8.91 4.73 -3.45
C THR A 144 9.90 4.42 -2.34
N ARG A 145 10.87 5.31 -2.10
CA ARG A 145 11.91 5.12 -1.07
C ARG A 145 11.37 5.06 0.34
N GLU A 146 10.26 5.74 0.60
CA GLU A 146 9.65 5.80 1.94
C GLU A 146 8.60 4.75 2.17
N SER A 147 8.07 4.14 1.11
CA SER A 147 7.00 3.16 1.22
C SER A 147 7.49 1.79 1.66
N THR A 148 6.58 1.00 2.20
CA THR A 148 6.75 -0.42 2.51
C THR A 148 5.89 -1.30 1.61
N ARG A 149 4.88 -0.69 0.95
CA ARG A 149 3.95 -1.36 0.03
C ARG A 149 3.45 -0.40 -1.04
N GLY A 150 2.97 -0.96 -2.13
CA GLY A 150 2.31 -0.22 -3.21
C GLY A 150 0.88 -0.65 -3.47
N LEU A 151 0.05 0.34 -3.86
CA LEU A 151 -1.26 0.14 -4.46
C LEU A 151 -1.31 0.94 -5.76
N ALA A 152 -1.46 0.26 -6.89
CA ALA A 152 -1.50 0.90 -8.20
C ALA A 152 -2.89 0.76 -8.85
N ILE A 153 -3.46 1.90 -9.27
CA ILE A 153 -4.73 1.97 -10.00
C ILE A 153 -4.40 2.14 -11.48
N ILE A 154 -4.38 1.04 -12.20
CA ILE A 154 -3.78 0.95 -13.53
C ILE A 154 -4.47 -0.13 -14.36
N PRO A 155 -4.81 0.10 -15.63
CA PRO A 155 -5.35 -0.95 -16.49
C PRO A 155 -4.27 -1.99 -16.82
N GLU A 156 -4.69 -3.22 -17.08
CA GLU A 156 -3.81 -4.32 -17.42
C GLU A 156 -2.99 -4.04 -18.70
N ASP A 157 -3.61 -3.34 -19.67
CA ASP A 157 -3.05 -2.94 -20.95
C ASP A 157 -2.31 -1.58 -20.92
N ASP A 158 -1.87 -1.11 -19.76
CA ASP A 158 -1.21 0.18 -19.66
C ASP A 158 0.19 0.18 -20.30
N ARG A 159 0.59 1.35 -20.82
CA ARG A 159 1.90 1.52 -21.43
C ARG A 159 3.02 1.35 -20.38
N PRO A 160 4.10 0.62 -20.73
CA PRO A 160 5.22 0.39 -19.79
C PRO A 160 5.89 1.68 -19.31
N ASP A 161 5.92 2.71 -20.16
CA ASP A 161 6.55 4.01 -19.87
C ASP A 161 5.64 5.01 -19.13
N SER A 162 4.44 4.62 -18.76
CA SER A 162 3.55 5.49 -17.98
C SER A 162 4.10 5.71 -16.58
N ALA A 163 3.80 6.86 -15.97
CA ALA A 163 4.25 7.16 -14.61
C ALA A 163 3.83 6.07 -13.61
N THR A 164 2.58 5.59 -13.70
CA THR A 164 2.07 4.53 -12.82
C THR A 164 2.76 3.19 -13.05
N SER A 165 3.00 2.79 -14.32
CA SER A 165 3.76 1.57 -14.65
C SER A 165 5.19 1.64 -14.11
N LEU A 166 5.88 2.76 -14.30
CA LEU A 166 7.22 2.98 -13.76
C LEU A 166 7.25 2.98 -12.23
N ASN A 167 6.19 3.44 -11.55
CA ASN A 167 6.09 3.36 -10.10
C ASN A 167 5.93 1.91 -9.63
N VAL A 168 5.12 1.11 -10.33
CA VAL A 168 4.99 -0.34 -10.06
C VAL A 168 6.34 -1.04 -10.21
N GLU A 169 7.07 -0.74 -11.26
CA GLU A 169 8.40 -1.31 -11.52
C GLU A 169 9.38 -0.95 -10.41
N ARG A 170 9.54 0.35 -10.08
CA ARG A 170 10.43 0.80 -9.00
C ARG A 170 10.12 0.16 -7.65
N LEU A 171 8.84 0.03 -7.31
CA LEU A 171 8.42 -0.63 -6.08
C LEU A 171 8.84 -2.10 -6.06
N LYS A 172 8.64 -2.82 -7.17
CA LYS A 172 9.05 -4.23 -7.32
C LYS A 172 10.58 -4.39 -7.26
N ASP A 173 11.31 -3.52 -7.95
CA ASP A 173 12.78 -3.51 -7.94
C ASP A 173 13.34 -3.24 -6.53
N SER A 174 12.60 -2.48 -5.73
CA SER A 174 12.89 -2.25 -4.31
C SER A 174 12.47 -3.44 -3.41
N GLY A 175 12.01 -4.56 -3.97
CA GLY A 175 11.57 -5.74 -3.23
C GLY A 175 10.21 -5.59 -2.54
N LEU A 176 9.44 -4.55 -2.88
CA LEU A 176 8.18 -4.26 -2.22
C LEU A 176 6.98 -4.96 -2.91
N THR A 177 6.01 -5.34 -2.10
CA THR A 177 4.75 -5.88 -2.62
C THR A 177 3.89 -4.77 -3.17
N VAL A 178 3.45 -4.91 -4.43
CA VAL A 178 2.53 -3.98 -5.09
C VAL A 178 1.25 -4.72 -5.46
N ARG A 179 0.11 -4.16 -5.06
CA ARG A 179 -1.19 -4.58 -5.58
C ARG A 179 -1.58 -3.71 -6.75
N LYS A 180 -2.06 -4.35 -7.80
CA LYS A 180 -2.55 -3.65 -8.99
C LYS A 180 -4.04 -3.85 -9.13
N TYR A 181 -4.75 -2.77 -9.38
CA TYR A 181 -6.17 -2.75 -9.66
C TYR A 181 -6.44 -2.25 -11.07
N ASP A 182 -6.98 -3.15 -11.93
CA ASP A 182 -7.46 -2.75 -13.25
C ASP A 182 -8.84 -2.08 -13.12
N TYR A 183 -8.83 -0.77 -13.24
CA TYR A 183 -10.05 0.02 -13.11
C TYR A 183 -10.98 -0.08 -14.32
N LYS A 184 -10.49 -0.50 -15.50
CA LYS A 184 -11.32 -0.75 -16.68
C LYS A 184 -12.13 -2.04 -16.52
N GLN A 185 -11.48 -3.09 -16.01
CA GLN A 185 -12.09 -4.41 -15.81
C GLN A 185 -12.62 -4.60 -14.38
N LYS A 186 -12.40 -3.62 -13.48
CA LYS A 186 -12.79 -3.65 -12.06
C LYS A 186 -12.32 -4.91 -11.32
N LYS A 187 -11.10 -5.35 -11.59
CA LYS A 187 -10.49 -6.55 -11.00
C LYS A 187 -9.08 -6.31 -10.51
N TRP A 188 -8.65 -7.14 -9.57
CA TRP A 188 -7.25 -7.22 -9.11
C TRP A 188 -6.41 -8.06 -10.11
N ILE A 189 -5.19 -7.59 -10.42
CA ILE A 189 -4.24 -8.21 -11.37
C ILE A 189 -2.84 -8.34 -10.78
#